data_a55544b374f696120ff828bffa7ad36c
#
_entry.id   a55544b374f696120ff828bffa7ad36c
#
_cell.length_a   1.000
_cell.length_b   1.000
_cell.length_c   1.000
_cell.angle_alpha   90.00
_cell.angle_beta   90.00
_cell.angle_gamma   90.00
#
_symmetry.space_group_name_H-M   'P 1'
#
loop_
_entity.id
_entity.type
_entity.pdbx_description
1 polymer ?
#
loop_
_entity_poly.entity_id
_entity_poly.type
_entity_poly.pdbx_seq_one_letter_code
_entity_poly.pdbx_strand_id
1 'polypeptide(L)'
;MDIIGKYIGIWVNRNEIEEIFGLDPASTARIFLLGGDVVGEAPGIGLWIRLDTVAIAGGPEDLFPDVAKMRPRRLVRWHYIRAAEVFDTKLEMERLVGFRPHAA
;
A
#
# COMPACT_ATOMS: atom_id res chain seq x y z
N MET A 1 3.51 -8.31 -17.02
CA MET A 1 3.76 -6.92 -16.56
C MET A 1 5.10 -6.87 -15.86
N ASP A 2 5.94 -5.92 -16.22
CA ASP A 2 7.34 -5.87 -15.76
C ASP A 2 7.55 -5.42 -14.32
N ILE A 3 6.45 -5.18 -13.60
CA ILE A 3 6.54 -4.72 -12.21
C ILE A 3 6.46 -5.85 -11.19
N ILE A 4 6.26 -7.08 -11.62
CA ILE A 4 6.25 -8.23 -10.71
C ILE A 4 7.64 -8.36 -10.06
N GLY A 5 7.66 -8.44 -8.74
CA GLY A 5 8.89 -8.44 -7.95
C GLY A 5 9.36 -7.05 -7.52
N LYS A 6 8.75 -6.00 -8.05
CA LYS A 6 9.03 -4.63 -7.62
C LYS A 6 8.21 -4.25 -6.40
N TYR A 7 8.64 -3.22 -5.70
CA TYR A 7 7.87 -2.62 -4.62
C TYR A 7 6.98 -1.51 -5.18
N ILE A 8 5.73 -1.46 -4.75
CA ILE A 8 4.79 -0.44 -5.22
C ILE A 8 4.21 0.34 -4.05
N GLY A 9 4.13 1.66 -4.21
CA GLY A 9 3.37 2.54 -3.34
C GLY A 9 2.09 2.94 -4.05
N ILE A 10 0.95 2.77 -3.39
CA ILE A 10 -0.37 3.04 -3.97
C ILE A 10 -1.10 4.01 -3.07
N TRP A 11 -1.59 5.11 -3.64
CA TRP A 11 -2.43 6.06 -2.94
C TRP A 11 -3.88 5.72 -3.20
N VAL A 12 -4.64 5.55 -2.14
CA VAL A 12 -6.06 5.21 -2.18
C VAL A 12 -6.85 6.15 -1.28
N ASN A 13 -8.14 6.27 -1.54
CA ASN A 13 -9.04 7.03 -0.69
C ASN A 13 -9.46 6.19 0.51
N ARG A 14 -10.06 6.85 1.52
CA ARG A 14 -10.55 6.22 2.73
C ARG A 14 -11.53 5.07 2.43
N ASN A 15 -12.43 5.28 1.48
CA ASN A 15 -13.44 4.25 1.14
C ASN A 15 -12.79 2.96 0.66
N GLU A 16 -11.71 3.06 -0.10
CA GLU A 16 -11.00 1.89 -0.60
C GLU A 16 -10.28 1.14 0.51
N ILE A 17 -9.79 1.84 1.53
CA ILE A 17 -9.22 1.20 2.71
C ILE A 17 -10.27 0.34 3.41
N GLU A 18 -11.48 0.87 3.58
CA GLU A 18 -12.57 0.13 4.19
C GLU A 18 -12.92 -1.12 3.37
N GLU A 19 -12.96 -1.01 2.06
CA GLU A 19 -13.27 -2.14 1.18
C GLU A 19 -12.16 -3.19 1.15
N ILE A 20 -10.89 -2.76 1.11
CA ILE A 20 -9.76 -3.68 1.02
C ILE A 20 -9.59 -4.46 2.33
N PHE A 21 -9.74 -3.80 3.46
CA PHE A 21 -9.47 -4.41 4.76
C PHE A 21 -10.72 -4.77 5.57
N GLY A 22 -11.89 -4.27 5.18
CA GLY A 22 -13.11 -4.47 5.94
C GLY A 22 -13.12 -3.73 7.29
N LEU A 23 -12.22 -2.77 7.45
CA LEU A 23 -12.05 -2.03 8.70
C LEU A 23 -12.09 -0.53 8.45
N ASP A 24 -12.71 0.20 9.38
CA ASP A 24 -12.66 1.66 9.37
C ASP A 24 -11.34 2.10 10.00
N PRO A 25 -10.47 2.78 9.25
CA PRO A 25 -9.27 3.33 9.86
C PRO A 25 -9.65 4.41 10.86
N ALA A 26 -9.13 4.30 12.09
CA ALA A 26 -9.41 5.26 13.16
C ALA A 26 -8.65 6.59 12.91
N SER A 27 -8.96 7.24 11.79
CA SER A 27 -8.30 8.45 11.36
C SER A 27 -9.27 9.28 10.52
N THR A 28 -9.10 10.61 10.56
CA THR A 28 -9.86 11.53 9.71
C THR A 28 -9.20 11.77 8.36
N ALA A 29 -8.04 11.20 8.11
CA ALA A 29 -7.34 11.34 6.85
C ALA A 29 -8.19 10.76 5.69
N ARG A 30 -8.04 11.36 4.51
CA ARG A 30 -8.79 10.97 3.32
C ARG A 30 -7.99 10.12 2.35
N ILE A 31 -6.68 10.26 2.36
CA ILE A 31 -5.78 9.58 1.45
C ILE A 31 -4.78 8.76 2.24
N PHE A 32 -4.63 7.52 1.83
CA PHE A 32 -3.78 6.56 2.49
C PHE A 32 -2.77 5.99 1.50
N LEU A 33 -1.63 5.58 2.02
CA LEU A 33 -0.57 4.92 1.25
C LEU A 33 -0.55 3.44 1.60
N LEU A 34 -0.70 2.61 0.59
CA LEU A 34 -0.45 1.18 0.68
C LEU A 34 0.91 0.88 0.07
N GLY A 35 1.68 0.04 0.72
CA GLY A 35 2.96 -0.38 0.18
C GLY A 35 3.13 -1.88 0.23
N GLY A 36 3.80 -2.45 -0.75
CA GLY A 36 4.09 -3.86 -0.77
C GLY A 36 4.76 -4.32 -2.05
N ASP A 37 5.12 -5.60 -2.08
CA ASP A 37 5.71 -6.23 -3.24
C ASP A 37 4.63 -6.70 -4.20
N VAL A 38 4.79 -6.40 -5.49
CA VAL A 38 3.90 -6.93 -6.52
C VAL A 38 4.24 -8.40 -6.73
N VAL A 39 3.31 -9.28 -6.44
CA VAL A 39 3.52 -10.72 -6.54
C VAL A 39 2.80 -11.34 -7.73
N GLY A 40 1.90 -10.62 -8.37
CA GLY A 40 1.20 -11.12 -9.53
C GLY A 40 0.27 -10.07 -10.12
N GLU A 41 -0.34 -10.41 -11.24
CA GLU A 41 -1.33 -9.61 -11.92
C GLU A 41 -2.60 -10.41 -12.11
N ALA A 42 -3.75 -9.78 -11.88
CA ALA A 42 -5.05 -10.29 -12.29
C ALA A 42 -5.47 -9.47 -13.53
N PRO A 43 -5.27 -9.98 -14.76
CA PRO A 43 -5.46 -9.19 -15.97
C PRO A 43 -6.84 -8.54 -16.04
N GLY A 44 -6.86 -7.24 -16.31
CA GLY A 44 -8.10 -6.46 -16.40
C GLY A 44 -8.76 -6.15 -15.06
N ILE A 45 -8.24 -6.65 -13.95
CA ILE A 45 -8.84 -6.49 -12.62
C ILE A 45 -7.95 -5.67 -11.69
N GLY A 46 -6.70 -6.06 -11.53
CA GLY A 46 -5.80 -5.37 -10.62
C GLY A 46 -4.48 -6.11 -10.41
N LEU A 47 -3.85 -5.83 -9.28
CA LEU A 47 -2.56 -6.40 -8.90
C LEU A 47 -2.68 -7.18 -7.60
N TRP A 48 -2.02 -8.33 -7.55
CA TRP A 48 -1.80 -9.04 -6.30
C TRP A 48 -0.57 -8.45 -5.63
N ILE A 49 -0.77 -7.96 -4.43
CA ILE A 49 0.28 -7.26 -3.68
C ILE A 49 0.42 -7.89 -2.30
N ARG A 50 1.65 -8.16 -1.93
CA ARG A 50 1.96 -8.57 -0.56
C ARG A 50 2.19 -7.31 0.25
N LEU A 51 1.14 -6.87 0.93
CA LEU A 51 1.14 -5.62 1.67
C LEU A 51 2.02 -5.71 2.92
N ASP A 52 2.79 -4.67 3.16
CA ASP A 52 3.56 -4.53 4.40
C ASP A 52 3.42 -3.14 5.02
N THR A 53 2.71 -2.25 4.35
CA THR A 53 2.56 -0.86 4.80
C THR A 53 1.14 -0.38 4.54
N VAL A 54 0.50 0.19 5.56
CA VAL A 54 -0.74 0.96 5.42
C VAL A 54 -0.59 2.19 6.29
N ALA A 55 -0.47 3.34 5.67
CA ALA A 55 -0.19 4.59 6.38
C ALA A 55 -1.03 5.74 5.83
N ILE A 56 -1.10 6.83 6.59
CA ILE A 56 -1.63 8.09 6.08
C ILE A 56 -0.63 8.64 5.08
N ALA A 57 -1.09 9.08 3.91
CA ALA A 57 -0.22 9.64 2.88
C ALA A 57 0.54 10.84 3.46
N GLY A 58 1.87 10.78 3.36
CA GLY A 58 2.75 11.77 3.95
C GLY A 58 2.98 11.63 5.45
N GLY A 59 2.35 10.67 6.09
CA GLY A 59 2.52 10.39 7.52
C GLY A 59 3.60 9.36 7.79
N PRO A 60 4.18 9.36 8.99
CA PRO A 60 5.26 8.46 9.34
C PRO A 60 4.81 7.12 9.93
N GLU A 61 3.53 6.92 10.20
CA GLU A 61 3.05 5.79 10.98
C GLU A 61 2.22 4.83 10.17
N ASP A 62 2.43 3.53 10.42
CA ASP A 62 1.55 2.48 9.93
C ASP A 62 0.25 2.50 10.73
N LEU A 63 -0.88 2.50 10.03
CA LEU A 63 -2.20 2.44 10.67
C LEU A 63 -2.57 1.03 11.11
N PHE A 64 -2.04 0.05 10.43
CA PHE A 64 -2.29 -1.35 10.74
C PHE A 64 -0.95 -2.08 10.89
N PRO A 65 -0.32 -1.99 12.07
CA PRO A 65 1.00 -2.60 12.28
C PRO A 65 1.00 -4.13 12.08
N ASP A 66 -0.13 -4.79 12.27
CA ASP A 66 -0.23 -6.23 12.03
C ASP A 66 -0.08 -6.58 10.55
N VAL A 67 -0.39 -5.67 9.64
CA VAL A 67 -0.18 -5.86 8.20
C VAL A 67 1.30 -6.05 7.91
N ALA A 68 2.17 -5.25 8.53
CA ALA A 68 3.61 -5.37 8.34
C ALA A 68 4.14 -6.73 8.78
N LYS A 69 3.56 -7.30 9.83
CA LYS A 69 3.95 -8.61 10.36
C LYS A 69 3.41 -9.76 9.53
N MET A 70 2.15 -9.70 9.17
CA MET A 70 1.46 -10.78 8.46
C MET A 70 1.74 -10.79 6.97
N ARG A 71 2.02 -9.62 6.40
CA ARG A 71 2.29 -9.44 4.98
C ARG A 71 1.25 -10.15 4.10
N PRO A 72 -0.04 -9.81 4.26
CA PRO A 72 -1.09 -10.49 3.52
C PRO A 72 -1.01 -10.17 2.03
N ARG A 73 -1.39 -11.15 1.20
CA ARG A 73 -1.57 -10.92 -0.22
C ARG A 73 -2.98 -10.42 -0.43
N ARG A 74 -3.11 -9.26 -1.08
CA ARG A 74 -4.40 -8.68 -1.39
C ARG A 74 -4.48 -8.35 -2.87
N LEU A 75 -5.67 -8.56 -3.42
CA LEU A 75 -5.97 -8.07 -4.77
C LEU A 75 -6.38 -6.62 -4.66
N VAL A 76 -5.56 -5.75 -5.21
CA VAL A 76 -5.87 -4.32 -5.28
C VAL A 76 -6.36 -4.03 -6.69
N ARG A 77 -7.65 -3.73 -6.80
CA ARG A 77 -8.29 -3.49 -8.08
C ARG A 77 -7.86 -2.15 -8.66
N TRP A 78 -7.76 -2.07 -9.98
CA TRP A 78 -7.33 -0.86 -10.65
C TRP A 78 -8.15 0.37 -10.25
N HIS A 79 -9.46 0.24 -10.07
CA HIS A 79 -10.30 1.38 -9.73
C HIS A 79 -10.13 1.88 -8.28
N TYR A 80 -9.48 1.13 -7.41
CA TYR A 80 -9.12 1.62 -6.08
C TYR A 80 -7.91 2.53 -6.13
N ILE A 81 -7.08 2.41 -7.14
CA ILE A 81 -5.79 3.08 -7.21
C ILE A 81 -6.00 4.51 -7.70
N ARG A 82 -5.79 5.47 -6.81
CA ARG A 82 -5.82 6.88 -7.16
C ARG A 82 -4.54 7.30 -7.86
N ALA A 83 -3.41 6.83 -7.35
CA ALA A 83 -2.09 7.04 -7.93
C ALA A 83 -1.19 5.90 -7.46
N ALA A 84 -0.18 5.58 -8.24
CA ALA A 84 0.77 4.54 -7.90
C ALA A 84 2.15 4.89 -8.40
N GLU A 85 3.17 4.41 -7.69
CA GLU A 85 4.55 4.56 -8.09
C GLU A 85 5.30 3.27 -7.78
N VAL A 86 6.10 2.84 -8.74
CA VAL A 86 6.86 1.59 -8.64
C VAL A 86 8.29 1.91 -8.27
N PHE A 87 8.82 1.18 -7.32
CA PHE A 87 10.18 1.34 -6.82
C PHE A 87 10.91 0.02 -6.92
N ASP A 88 12.23 0.07 -7.03
CA ASP A 88 13.04 -1.15 -7.00
C ASP A 88 12.99 -1.81 -5.63
N THR A 89 12.97 -1.01 -4.57
CA THR A 89 12.94 -1.50 -3.19
C THR A 89 12.03 -0.64 -2.31
N LYS A 90 11.60 -1.20 -1.19
CA LYS A 90 10.86 -0.46 -0.17
C LYS A 90 11.67 0.75 0.35
N LEU A 91 12.96 0.59 0.53
CA LEU A 91 13.82 1.66 1.02
C LEU A 91 13.80 2.86 0.08
N GLU A 92 13.81 2.61 -1.23
CA GLU A 92 13.72 3.66 -2.22
C GLU A 92 12.40 4.42 -2.10
N MET A 93 11.28 3.71 -1.91
CA MET A 93 9.99 4.35 -1.68
C MET A 93 10.03 5.25 -0.43
N GLU A 94 10.56 4.75 0.67
CA GLU A 94 10.65 5.50 1.91
C GLU A 94 11.44 6.79 1.75
N ARG A 95 12.51 6.74 0.97
CA ARG A 95 13.36 7.91 0.71
C ARG A 95 12.68 8.94 -0.18
N LEU A 96 11.99 8.49 -1.22
CA LEU A 96 11.41 9.40 -2.22
C LEU A 96 10.05 9.96 -1.79
N VAL A 97 9.26 9.20 -1.07
CA VAL A 97 7.92 9.59 -0.63
C VAL A 97 7.93 10.25 0.75
N GLY A 98 9.04 10.16 1.47
CA GLY A 98 9.17 10.72 2.81
C GLY A 98 8.51 9.85 3.89
N PHE A 99 7.99 8.68 3.52
CA PHE A 99 7.49 7.74 4.48
C PHE A 99 8.64 7.10 5.25
N ARG A 100 8.51 7.06 6.58
CA ARG A 100 9.48 6.37 7.42
C ARG A 100 8.72 5.47 8.38
N PRO A 101 9.04 4.16 8.42
CA PRO A 101 8.46 3.30 9.43
C PRO A 101 8.89 3.81 10.79
N HIS A 102 8.05 3.58 11.80
CA HIS A 102 8.39 3.92 13.17
C HIS A 102 9.73 3.27 13.51
N ALA A 103 10.72 4.10 13.79
CA ALA A 103 11.96 3.59 14.33
C ALA A 103 11.65 2.98 15.69
N ALA A 104 11.83 1.71 15.78
CA ALA A 104 11.68 1.02 17.04
C ALA A 104 12.78 1.47 17.99
#